data_bf2806356c3f68b1fef3d96dd7aead50
#
_entry.id   bf2806356c3f68b1fef3d96dd7aead50
#
_cell.length_a   1.000
_cell.length_b   1.000
_cell.length_c   1.000
_cell.angle_alpha   90.00
_cell.angle_beta   90.00
_cell.angle_gamma   90.00
#
_symmetry.space_group_name_H-M   'P 1'
#
loop_
_entity.id
_entity.type
_entity.pdbx_description
1 polymer ?
#
loop_
_entity_poly.entity_id
_entity_poly.type
_entity_poly.pdbx_seq_one_letter_code
_entity_poly.pdbx_strand_id
1 'polypeptide(L)'
;MTNGVLRMMEISKQPQLMDWGNTVMSSGADAEDLEKLHEYIFKNTMTCYHYVGTCSMGDGDDYPVDTELRLKGTENIRIGDASTIPVVPVSATNAPTMMLAYRAAELILQN
;
A
#
# COMPACT_ATOMS: atom_id res chain seq x y z
N MET A 1 5.26 12.62 -1.82
CA MET A 1 6.57 11.98 -1.53
C MET A 1 7.64 13.01 -1.19
N THR A 2 7.83 14.08 -1.94
CA THR A 2 8.87 15.10 -1.72
C THR A 2 8.93 15.62 -0.28
N ASN A 3 7.80 16.08 0.29
CA ASN A 3 7.76 16.53 1.69
C ASN A 3 8.17 15.44 2.69
N GLY A 4 7.85 14.19 2.41
CA GLY A 4 8.27 13.06 3.24
C GLY A 4 9.79 12.87 3.21
N VAL A 5 10.40 12.94 2.03
CA VAL A 5 11.87 12.82 1.89
C VAL A 5 12.57 13.98 2.56
N LEU A 6 12.12 15.22 2.36
CA LEU A 6 12.67 16.41 3.04
C LEU A 6 12.60 16.26 4.57
N ARG A 7 11.46 15.79 5.08
CA ARG A 7 11.30 15.56 6.52
C ARG A 7 12.25 14.48 7.06
N MET A 8 12.43 13.39 6.31
CA MET A 8 13.41 12.35 6.66
C MET A 8 14.84 12.88 6.66
N MET A 9 15.19 13.74 5.71
CA MET A 9 16.51 14.40 5.68
C MET A 9 16.72 15.34 6.88
N GLU A 10 15.70 16.08 7.33
CA GLU A 10 15.75 16.87 8.56
C GLU A 10 15.95 15.99 9.80
N ILE A 11 15.21 14.90 9.91
CA ILE A 11 15.32 13.93 11.01
C ILE A 11 16.72 13.32 11.04
N SER A 12 17.25 12.93 9.88
CA SER A 12 18.58 12.30 9.79
C SER A 12 19.73 13.18 10.30
N LYS A 13 19.55 14.51 10.29
CA LYS A 13 20.53 15.50 10.78
C LYS A 13 20.44 15.78 12.29
N GLN A 14 19.51 15.14 13.01
CA GLN A 14 19.38 15.37 14.45
C GLN A 14 20.61 14.84 15.21
N PRO A 15 21.11 15.58 16.22
CA PRO A 15 22.33 15.20 16.94
C PRO A 15 22.32 13.78 17.48
N GLN A 16 21.18 13.33 18.01
CA GLN A 16 21.00 11.99 18.57
C GLN A 16 21.22 10.86 17.56
N LEU A 17 20.90 11.11 16.28
CA LEU A 17 21.15 10.14 15.19
C LEU A 17 22.58 10.26 14.66
N MET A 18 23.15 11.46 14.64
CA MET A 18 24.53 11.68 14.21
C MET A 18 25.52 11.00 15.15
N ASP A 19 25.26 11.01 16.46
CA ASP A 19 26.08 10.30 17.47
C ASP A 19 26.11 8.78 17.24
N TRP A 20 25.09 8.21 16.57
CA TRP A 20 25.04 6.80 16.21
C TRP A 20 25.74 6.48 14.87
N GLY A 21 26.42 7.46 14.28
CA GLY A 21 27.12 7.31 13.00
C GLY A 21 26.18 7.32 11.78
N ASN A 22 25.01 7.96 11.90
CA ASN A 22 24.08 8.11 10.79
C ASN A 22 24.70 8.90 9.64
N THR A 23 24.75 8.32 8.45
CA THR A 23 25.26 8.93 7.23
C THR A 23 24.29 8.77 6.08
N VAL A 24 24.24 9.76 5.18
CA VAL A 24 23.45 9.65 3.95
C VAL A 24 24.18 8.71 2.99
N MET A 25 23.61 7.54 2.74
CA MET A 25 24.20 6.54 1.84
C MET A 25 24.01 6.87 0.34
N SER A 26 23.16 7.83 0.01
CA SER A 26 22.84 8.17 -1.37
C SER A 26 23.22 9.62 -1.68
N SER A 27 24.13 9.80 -2.64
CA SER A 27 24.61 11.12 -3.08
C SER A 27 23.66 11.86 -4.04
N GLY A 28 22.52 11.27 -4.39
CA GLY A 28 21.62 11.84 -5.41
C GLY A 28 20.48 12.69 -4.87
N ALA A 29 20.22 12.64 -3.56
CA ALA A 29 19.16 13.43 -2.94
C ALA A 29 19.72 14.79 -2.49
N ASP A 30 19.28 15.87 -3.14
CA ASP A 30 19.66 17.23 -2.81
C ASP A 30 18.43 17.99 -2.29
N ALA A 31 18.45 18.38 -1.00
CA ALA A 31 17.34 19.09 -0.38
C ALA A 31 17.24 20.55 -0.84
N GLU A 32 18.32 21.12 -1.38
CA GLU A 32 18.40 22.52 -1.82
C GLU A 32 17.98 22.66 -3.30
N ASP A 33 18.03 21.57 -4.07
CA ASP A 33 17.62 21.50 -5.47
C ASP A 33 16.41 20.59 -5.63
N LEU A 34 15.21 21.18 -5.65
CA LEU A 34 13.95 20.42 -5.76
C LEU A 34 13.82 19.65 -7.08
N GLU A 35 14.43 20.12 -8.17
CA GLU A 35 14.36 19.43 -9.46
C GLU A 35 15.19 18.14 -9.39
N LYS A 36 16.41 18.20 -8.90
CA LYS A 36 17.23 17.01 -8.66
C LYS A 36 16.60 16.06 -7.64
N LEU A 37 15.98 16.61 -6.58
CA LEU A 37 15.28 15.80 -5.60
C LEU A 37 14.10 15.05 -6.23
N HIS A 38 13.32 15.68 -7.09
CA HIS A 38 12.22 15.05 -7.81
C HIS A 38 12.74 13.94 -8.74
N GLU A 39 13.80 14.21 -9.50
CA GLU A 39 14.43 13.22 -10.37
C GLU A 39 14.94 12.02 -9.57
N TYR A 40 15.59 12.28 -8.44
CA TYR A 40 16.05 11.23 -7.51
C TYR A 40 14.89 10.38 -6.99
N ILE A 41 13.81 11.01 -6.51
CA ILE A 41 12.62 10.30 -6.02
C ILE A 41 12.02 9.44 -7.13
N PHE A 42 11.86 10.00 -8.32
CA PHE A 42 11.29 9.26 -9.46
C PHE A 42 12.11 8.02 -9.82
N LYS A 43 13.45 8.16 -9.87
CA LYS A 43 14.35 7.05 -10.21
C LYS A 43 14.45 5.97 -9.11
N ASN A 44 14.24 6.33 -7.86
CA ASN A 44 14.45 5.43 -6.71
C ASN A 44 13.15 4.97 -6.04
N THR A 45 12.00 5.44 -6.51
CA THR A 45 10.70 4.96 -5.99
C THR A 45 10.43 3.55 -6.49
N MET A 46 10.14 2.66 -5.55
CA MET A 46 9.74 1.29 -5.83
C MET A 46 8.51 0.90 -5.01
N THR A 47 7.83 -0.14 -5.46
CA THR A 47 6.65 -0.67 -4.78
C THR A 47 7.01 -1.32 -3.44
N CYS A 48 6.08 -1.21 -2.46
CA CYS A 48 6.14 -1.99 -1.21
C CYS A 48 5.46 -3.36 -1.35
N TYR A 49 5.09 -3.78 -2.57
CA TYR A 49 4.42 -5.06 -2.86
C TYR A 49 3.05 -5.23 -2.18
N HIS A 50 2.38 -4.15 -1.81
CA HIS A 50 1.04 -4.15 -1.23
C HIS A 50 -0.03 -3.97 -2.33
N TYR A 51 -0.07 -4.91 -3.28
CA TYR A 51 -1.04 -4.88 -4.38
C TYR A 51 -2.43 -5.26 -3.89
N VAL A 52 -3.43 -4.45 -4.29
CA VAL A 52 -4.86 -4.66 -3.98
C VAL A 52 -5.72 -4.25 -5.18
N GLY A 53 -6.99 -4.59 -5.19
CA GLY A 53 -7.99 -3.99 -6.06
C GLY A 53 -8.15 -4.58 -7.45
N THR A 54 -7.42 -5.65 -7.82
CA THR A 54 -7.57 -6.29 -9.14
C THR A 54 -8.90 -7.01 -9.34
N CYS A 55 -9.61 -7.34 -8.23
CA CYS A 55 -10.98 -7.86 -8.21
C CYS A 55 -11.79 -7.06 -7.17
N SER A 56 -11.76 -5.74 -7.24
CA SER A 56 -12.37 -4.84 -6.26
C SER A 56 -13.80 -5.21 -5.92
N MET A 57 -14.13 -5.24 -4.61
CA MET A 57 -15.49 -5.44 -4.16
C MET A 57 -16.26 -4.12 -4.08
N GLY A 58 -17.56 -4.16 -4.35
CA GLY A 58 -18.46 -3.01 -4.23
C GLY A 58 -19.88 -3.28 -4.74
N ASP A 59 -20.78 -2.32 -4.49
CA ASP A 59 -22.20 -2.45 -4.85
C ASP A 59 -22.50 -2.05 -6.30
N GLY A 60 -21.65 -1.26 -6.95
CA GLY A 60 -21.83 -0.79 -8.33
C GLY A 60 -21.50 -1.83 -9.39
N ASP A 61 -22.00 -1.65 -10.62
CA ASP A 61 -21.76 -2.55 -11.75
C ASP A 61 -20.29 -2.61 -12.18
N ASP A 62 -19.51 -1.57 -11.87
CA ASP A 62 -18.08 -1.49 -12.16
C ASP A 62 -17.23 -2.42 -11.29
N TYR A 63 -17.80 -2.99 -10.22
CA TYR A 63 -17.09 -3.90 -9.34
C TYR A 63 -17.34 -5.36 -9.73
N PRO A 64 -16.29 -6.15 -10.00
CA PRO A 64 -16.44 -7.57 -10.35
C PRO A 64 -16.92 -8.45 -9.19
N VAL A 65 -16.73 -7.99 -7.94
CA VAL A 65 -17.10 -8.73 -6.72
C VAL A 65 -18.07 -7.90 -5.89
N ASP A 66 -19.11 -8.53 -5.34
CA ASP A 66 -20.07 -7.89 -4.46
C ASP A 66 -19.53 -7.78 -3.01
N THR A 67 -20.28 -7.10 -2.12
CA THR A 67 -19.90 -6.92 -0.71
C THR A 67 -19.99 -8.20 0.13
N GLU A 68 -20.51 -9.29 -0.42
CA GLU A 68 -20.47 -10.64 0.15
C GLU A 68 -19.36 -11.50 -0.48
N LEU A 69 -18.43 -10.87 -1.19
CA LEU A 69 -17.28 -11.49 -1.85
C LEU A 69 -17.62 -12.45 -2.98
N ARG A 70 -18.85 -12.41 -3.52
CA ARG A 70 -19.25 -13.23 -4.65
C ARG A 70 -18.76 -12.61 -5.96
N LEU A 71 -18.20 -13.43 -6.84
CA LEU A 71 -17.87 -13.01 -8.21
C LEU A 71 -19.15 -12.85 -9.02
N LYS A 72 -19.47 -11.63 -9.44
CA LYS A 72 -20.67 -11.33 -10.22
C LYS A 72 -20.72 -12.13 -11.51
N GLY A 73 -21.90 -12.55 -11.89
CA GLY A 73 -22.11 -13.42 -13.07
C GLY A 73 -21.78 -14.90 -12.82
N THR A 74 -21.49 -15.30 -11.59
CA THR A 74 -21.28 -16.69 -11.18
C THR A 74 -22.16 -17.04 -9.97
N GLU A 75 -22.42 -18.35 -9.75
CA GLU A 75 -23.27 -18.79 -8.63
C GLU A 75 -22.46 -19.23 -7.40
N ASN A 76 -21.28 -19.83 -7.60
CA ASN A 76 -20.56 -20.53 -6.54
C ASN A 76 -19.09 -20.11 -6.39
N ILE A 77 -18.73 -18.89 -6.81
CA ILE A 77 -17.36 -18.39 -6.70
C ILE A 77 -17.31 -17.20 -5.77
N ARG A 78 -16.40 -17.23 -4.80
CA ARG A 78 -16.04 -16.10 -3.94
C ARG A 78 -14.56 -15.82 -4.04
N ILE A 79 -14.18 -14.55 -3.88
CA ILE A 79 -12.79 -14.09 -3.85
C ILE A 79 -12.53 -13.51 -2.46
N GLY A 80 -11.60 -14.12 -1.70
CA GLY A 80 -11.33 -13.77 -0.30
C GLY A 80 -9.87 -13.39 -0.05
N ASP A 81 -9.25 -12.67 -0.96
CA ASP A 81 -7.86 -12.21 -0.85
C ASP A 81 -7.72 -10.69 -1.05
N ALA A 82 -6.50 -10.17 -1.00
CA ALA A 82 -6.21 -8.74 -1.11
C ALA A 82 -6.73 -8.09 -2.41
N SER A 83 -6.98 -8.87 -3.47
CA SER A 83 -7.48 -8.33 -4.75
C SER A 83 -8.87 -7.69 -4.62
N THR A 84 -9.65 -8.10 -3.62
CA THR A 84 -11.00 -7.54 -3.39
C THR A 84 -11.00 -6.22 -2.61
N ILE A 85 -9.88 -5.83 -2.00
CA ILE A 85 -9.76 -4.55 -1.28
C ILE A 85 -9.78 -3.40 -2.29
N PRO A 86 -10.79 -2.51 -2.28
CA PRO A 86 -10.97 -1.51 -3.33
C PRO A 86 -9.99 -0.33 -3.25
N VAL A 87 -9.46 -0.06 -2.06
CA VAL A 87 -8.53 1.07 -1.81
C VAL A 87 -7.36 0.61 -0.96
N VAL A 88 -6.15 0.96 -1.37
CA VAL A 88 -4.93 0.61 -0.61
C VAL A 88 -5.02 1.18 0.81
N PRO A 89 -4.97 0.35 1.86
CA PRO A 89 -4.96 0.83 3.23
C PRO A 89 -3.69 1.64 3.53
N VAL A 90 -3.77 2.54 4.53
CA VAL A 90 -2.63 3.38 4.95
C VAL A 90 -1.53 2.61 5.69
N SER A 91 -1.75 1.33 5.97
CA SER A 91 -0.80 0.41 6.61
C SER A 91 -0.56 -0.82 5.75
N ALA A 92 0.33 -1.72 6.21
CA ALA A 92 0.58 -2.99 5.55
C ALA A 92 -0.71 -3.80 5.33
N THR A 93 -0.82 -4.43 4.15
CA THR A 93 -2.03 -5.11 3.70
C THR A 93 -2.29 -6.47 4.37
N ASN A 94 -1.33 -7.00 5.12
CA ASN A 94 -1.42 -8.34 5.71
C ASN A 94 -2.64 -8.48 6.66
N ALA A 95 -2.75 -7.59 7.66
CA ALA A 95 -3.86 -7.66 8.62
C ALA A 95 -5.24 -7.44 7.97
N PRO A 96 -5.45 -6.45 7.08
CA PRO A 96 -6.68 -6.33 6.30
C PRO A 96 -7.01 -7.57 5.47
N THR A 97 -6.01 -8.20 4.84
CA THR A 97 -6.21 -9.43 4.05
C THR A 97 -6.64 -10.60 4.94
N MET A 98 -6.02 -10.77 6.10
CA MET A 98 -6.43 -11.81 7.06
C MET A 98 -7.86 -11.59 7.57
N MET A 99 -8.24 -10.35 7.88
CA MET A 99 -9.60 -9.99 8.28
C MET A 99 -10.62 -10.33 7.17
N LEU A 100 -10.28 -10.01 5.93
CA LEU A 100 -11.11 -10.31 4.77
C LEU A 100 -11.27 -11.82 4.55
N ALA A 101 -10.17 -12.57 4.64
CA ALA A 101 -10.21 -14.03 4.52
C ALA A 101 -11.05 -14.69 5.63
N TYR A 102 -10.95 -14.19 6.87
CA TYR A 102 -11.81 -14.64 7.97
C TYR A 102 -13.29 -14.38 7.65
N ARG A 103 -13.62 -13.17 7.19
CA ARG A 103 -14.99 -12.84 6.78
C ARG A 103 -15.48 -13.72 5.62
N ALA A 104 -14.62 -14.00 4.64
CA ALA A 104 -14.95 -14.91 3.55
C ALA A 104 -15.32 -16.32 4.06
N ALA A 105 -14.55 -16.83 5.02
CA ALA A 105 -14.83 -18.13 5.64
C ALA A 105 -16.21 -18.14 6.37
N GLU A 106 -16.52 -17.09 7.14
CA GLU A 106 -17.85 -16.97 7.77
C GLU A 106 -18.98 -16.98 6.73
N LEU A 107 -18.85 -16.20 5.65
CA LEU A 107 -19.85 -16.14 4.58
C LEU A 107 -20.04 -17.48 3.84
N ILE A 108 -18.99 -18.27 3.72
CA ILE A 108 -19.06 -19.62 3.11
C ILE A 108 -19.78 -20.58 4.05
N LEU A 109 -19.54 -20.51 5.36
CA LEU A 109 -20.16 -21.40 6.34
C LEU A 109 -21.64 -21.11 6.62
N GLN A 110 -22.12 -19.91 6.26
CA GLN A 110 -23.51 -19.50 6.44
C GLN A 110 -24.44 -19.90 5.26
N ASN A 111 -23.87 -20.35 4.15
CA ASN A 111 -24.57 -20.86 2.97
C ASN A 111 -24.33 -22.35 2.83
#